data_33d7ecf577b00f95029e3c98b2ab9f79
#
_entry.id   33d7ecf577b00f95029e3c98b2ab9f79
#
_cell.length_a   1.000
_cell.length_b   1.000
_cell.length_c   1.000
_cell.angle_alpha   90.00
_cell.angle_beta   90.00
_cell.angle_gamma   90.00
#
_symmetry.space_group_name_H-M   'P 1'
#
loop_
_entity.id
_entity.type
_entity.pdbx_description
1 polymer ?
#
loop_
_entity_poly.entity_id
_entity_poly.type
_entity_poly.pdbx_seq_one_letter_code
_entity_poly.pdbx_strand_id
1 'polypeptide(L)'
;ILAQSDEDATSYRFPVCVYDAFSARDVDVSVKFKPIKGSGDQAAGIVWRFKDFNNYYIARANALEGNVVLYKVENGRRTDLPLKGAGRTYGVKTKVLFGQWGTLRITAKGNVFEVSHDGKKLFEVEDTAFPGAGKVGLWTKADSYTLFDDLTFTKLGN
;
A
#
# COMPACT_ATOMS: atom_id res chain seq x y z
N ILE A 1 -16.82 5.99 3.73
CA ILE A 1 -15.54 6.75 3.64
C ILE A 1 -14.83 6.64 4.98
N LEU A 2 -13.55 6.29 4.93
CA LEU A 2 -12.63 6.33 6.05
C LEU A 2 -11.60 7.44 5.79
N ALA A 3 -11.27 8.21 6.82
CA ALA A 3 -10.29 9.29 6.69
C ALA A 3 -9.13 9.09 7.66
N GLN A 4 -7.90 9.27 7.17
CA GLN A 4 -6.75 9.56 8.01
C GLN A 4 -6.57 11.09 7.98
N SER A 5 -6.83 11.76 9.10
CA SER A 5 -6.89 13.22 9.19
C SER A 5 -5.86 13.84 10.12
N ASP A 6 -5.05 13.04 10.78
CA ASP A 6 -3.97 13.54 11.63
C ASP A 6 -2.81 14.04 10.74
N GLU A 7 -2.43 15.31 10.93
CA GLU A 7 -1.42 15.99 10.13
C GLU A 7 -0.05 16.05 10.85
N ASP A 8 0.25 15.09 11.72
CA ASP A 8 1.56 14.98 12.37
C ASP A 8 2.66 14.74 11.33
N ALA A 9 3.61 15.66 11.24
CA ALA A 9 4.65 15.68 10.21
C ALA A 9 5.88 14.81 10.52
N THR A 10 5.85 13.99 11.56
CA THR A 10 6.94 13.07 11.88
C THR A 10 7.24 12.16 10.70
N SER A 11 8.43 12.23 10.13
CA SER A 11 8.72 11.65 8.81
C SER A 11 8.66 10.12 8.76
N TYR A 12 9.05 9.44 9.84
CA TYR A 12 8.99 7.97 9.91
C TYR A 12 7.78 7.50 10.72
N ARG A 13 6.63 8.06 10.42
CA ARG A 13 5.35 7.74 11.03
C ARG A 13 4.41 7.16 9.99
N PHE A 14 3.90 5.96 10.25
CA PHE A 14 3.05 5.20 9.34
C PHE A 14 1.72 4.86 10.02
N PRO A 15 0.68 5.71 9.92
CA PRO A 15 -0.65 5.34 10.38
C PRO A 15 -1.19 4.16 9.59
N VAL A 16 -1.63 3.12 10.30
CA VAL A 16 -2.18 1.89 9.71
C VAL A 16 -3.53 1.59 10.32
N CYS A 17 -4.52 1.29 9.48
CA CYS A 17 -5.83 0.83 9.88
C CYS A 17 -6.04 -0.59 9.36
N VAL A 18 -6.11 -1.58 10.25
CA VAL A 18 -6.14 -3.00 9.92
C VAL A 18 -7.54 -3.56 10.10
N TYR A 19 -7.99 -4.41 9.17
CA TYR A 19 -9.24 -5.15 9.30
C TYR A 19 -8.96 -6.49 10.00
N ASP A 20 -9.38 -6.60 11.26
CA ASP A 20 -9.01 -7.70 12.14
C ASP A 20 -9.71 -9.02 11.81
N ALA A 21 -10.89 -8.99 11.22
CA ALA A 21 -11.72 -10.18 11.00
C ALA A 21 -11.33 -11.00 9.77
N PHE A 22 -10.27 -10.61 9.05
CA PHE A 22 -9.83 -11.27 7.82
C PHE A 22 -8.35 -11.59 7.89
N SER A 23 -7.98 -12.78 7.46
CA SER A 23 -6.59 -13.18 7.31
C SER A 23 -6.47 -14.11 6.10
N ALA A 24 -5.51 -13.82 5.22
CA ALA A 24 -5.23 -14.65 4.06
C ALA A 24 -3.76 -14.52 3.65
N ARG A 25 -3.25 -15.57 3.00
CA ARG A 25 -1.94 -15.53 2.36
C ARG A 25 -2.06 -14.92 0.96
N ASP A 26 -2.92 -15.49 0.14
CA ASP A 26 -3.18 -15.04 -1.23
C ASP A 26 -4.45 -14.18 -1.24
N VAL A 27 -4.35 -12.99 -1.79
CA VAL A 27 -5.42 -11.99 -1.66
C VAL A 27 -5.45 -11.06 -2.87
N ASP A 28 -6.64 -10.57 -3.19
CA ASP A 28 -6.88 -9.47 -4.11
C ASP A 28 -7.50 -8.32 -3.30
N VAL A 29 -6.83 -7.18 -3.25
CA VAL A 29 -7.29 -6.01 -2.47
C VAL A 29 -7.34 -4.79 -3.35
N SER A 30 -8.45 -4.06 -3.28
CA SER A 30 -8.64 -2.80 -4.01
C SER A 30 -9.25 -1.75 -3.10
N VAL A 31 -8.85 -0.49 -3.29
CA VAL A 31 -9.41 0.64 -2.54
C VAL A 31 -9.41 1.89 -3.41
N LYS A 32 -10.43 2.73 -3.24
CA LYS A 32 -10.42 4.11 -3.72
C LYS A 32 -9.79 5.00 -2.68
N PHE A 33 -8.97 5.95 -3.13
CA PHE A 33 -8.31 6.91 -2.26
C PHE A 33 -8.34 8.31 -2.87
N LYS A 34 -8.36 9.32 -2.01
CA LYS A 34 -8.32 10.73 -2.41
C LYS A 34 -7.38 11.49 -1.49
N PRO A 35 -6.21 11.93 -1.97
CA PRO A 35 -5.32 12.78 -1.20
C PRO A 35 -5.93 14.17 -1.03
N ILE A 36 -6.05 14.64 0.22
CA ILE A 36 -6.69 15.93 0.55
C ILE A 36 -5.66 16.97 0.94
N LYS A 37 -4.66 16.60 1.75
CA LYS A 37 -3.60 17.47 2.24
C LYS A 37 -2.32 16.68 2.48
N GLY A 38 -1.23 17.39 2.57
CA GLY A 38 0.07 16.92 2.97
C GLY A 38 1.16 17.73 2.31
N SER A 39 2.09 18.28 3.11
CA SER A 39 3.26 18.99 2.59
C SER A 39 4.51 18.12 2.57
N GLY A 40 4.62 17.16 3.48
CA GLY A 40 5.69 16.16 3.49
C GLY A 40 5.36 14.95 2.64
N ASP A 41 4.12 14.45 2.76
CA ASP A 41 3.63 13.29 2.03
C ASP A 41 2.15 13.42 1.67
N GLN A 42 1.76 12.79 0.56
CA GLN A 42 0.37 12.67 0.13
C GLN A 42 0.11 11.19 -0.23
N ALA A 43 0.26 10.35 0.78
CA ALA A 43 0.34 8.91 0.64
C ALA A 43 -1.00 8.22 0.89
N ALA A 44 -1.24 7.17 0.11
CA ALA A 44 -2.32 6.21 0.32
C ALA A 44 -1.80 4.81 0.00
N GLY A 45 -2.00 3.86 0.90
CA GLY A 45 -1.47 2.52 0.70
C GLY A 45 -2.40 1.40 1.12
N ILE A 46 -2.14 0.23 0.56
CA ILE A 46 -2.75 -1.05 0.93
C ILE A 46 -1.69 -1.90 1.63
N VAL A 47 -2.08 -2.48 2.75
CA VAL A 47 -1.24 -3.40 3.53
C VAL A 47 -1.79 -4.81 3.38
N TRP A 48 -0.92 -5.79 3.21
CA TRP A 48 -1.30 -7.22 3.21
C TRP A 48 -0.26 -8.05 3.94
N ARG A 49 -0.65 -9.27 4.29
CA ARG A 49 0.15 -10.16 5.15
C ARG A 49 0.64 -9.46 6.42
N PHE A 50 -0.22 -8.61 6.96
CA PHE A 50 0.08 -7.87 8.18
C PHE A 50 0.12 -8.83 9.36
N LYS A 51 1.27 -8.89 10.03
CA LYS A 51 1.48 -9.65 11.27
C LYS A 51 1.34 -8.76 12.49
N ASP A 52 2.03 -7.64 12.48
CA ASP A 52 2.04 -6.60 13.50
C ASP A 52 2.51 -5.28 12.87
N PHE A 53 2.55 -4.19 13.65
CA PHE A 53 2.92 -2.87 13.14
C PHE A 53 4.39 -2.76 12.70
N ASN A 54 5.19 -3.78 12.91
CA ASN A 54 6.59 -3.82 12.49
C ASN A 54 6.84 -4.78 11.31
N ASN A 55 5.84 -5.55 10.88
CA ASN A 55 6.04 -6.62 9.88
C ASN A 55 4.84 -6.76 8.95
N TYR A 56 4.97 -6.23 7.74
CA TYR A 56 3.93 -6.30 6.69
C TYR A 56 4.48 -5.88 5.32
N TYR A 57 3.73 -6.16 4.26
CA TYR A 57 3.94 -5.55 2.94
C TYR A 57 3.02 -4.35 2.77
N ILE A 58 3.47 -3.37 1.98
CA ILE A 58 2.73 -2.14 1.68
C ILE A 58 2.97 -1.70 0.24
N ALA A 59 1.89 -1.44 -0.51
CA ALA A 59 1.95 -0.74 -1.79
C ALA A 59 1.37 0.66 -1.58
N ARG A 60 2.12 1.68 -1.96
CA ARG A 60 1.81 3.08 -1.68
C ARG A 60 1.77 3.92 -2.96
N ALA A 61 0.66 4.63 -3.18
CA ALA A 61 0.58 5.75 -4.10
C ALA A 61 0.88 7.05 -3.35
N ASN A 62 1.58 7.99 -3.98
CA ASN A 62 1.87 9.29 -3.39
C ASN A 62 1.71 10.38 -4.46
N ALA A 63 0.76 11.29 -4.23
CA ALA A 63 0.45 12.35 -5.18
C ALA A 63 1.54 13.43 -5.22
N LEU A 64 2.22 13.66 -4.11
CA LEU A 64 3.31 14.64 -4.04
C LEU A 64 4.55 14.14 -4.80
N GLU A 65 4.87 12.86 -4.70
CA GLU A 65 6.02 12.27 -5.37
C GLU A 65 5.71 11.78 -6.79
N GLY A 66 4.44 11.58 -7.14
CA GLY A 66 4.02 11.11 -8.45
C GLY A 66 4.49 9.68 -8.75
N ASN A 67 4.34 8.77 -7.79
CA ASN A 67 4.78 7.38 -7.94
C ASN A 67 3.93 6.40 -7.15
N VAL A 68 4.11 5.13 -7.48
CA VAL A 68 3.62 3.98 -6.70
C VAL A 68 4.81 3.09 -6.40
N VAL A 69 5.00 2.76 -5.13
CA VAL A 69 6.13 1.98 -4.63
C VAL A 69 5.64 0.84 -3.76
N LEU A 70 6.27 -0.33 -3.86
CA LEU A 70 6.02 -1.45 -2.96
C LEU A 70 7.19 -1.60 -2.00
N TYR A 71 6.87 -1.65 -0.71
CA TYR A 71 7.84 -1.84 0.37
C TYR A 71 7.50 -3.09 1.18
N LYS A 72 8.48 -3.58 1.89
CA LYS A 72 8.25 -4.34 3.13
C LYS A 72 8.64 -3.50 4.33
N VAL A 73 7.90 -3.66 5.41
CA VAL A 73 8.30 -3.22 6.74
C VAL A 73 8.66 -4.49 7.50
N GLU A 74 9.90 -4.61 7.90
CA GLU A 74 10.42 -5.78 8.60
C GLU A 74 11.21 -5.32 9.82
N ASN A 75 10.81 -5.78 10.99
CA ASN A 75 11.37 -5.32 12.27
C ASN A 75 11.34 -3.78 12.40
N GLY A 76 10.23 -3.17 11.95
CA GLY A 76 10.02 -1.73 11.98
C GLY A 76 10.76 -0.93 10.91
N ARG A 77 11.54 -1.57 10.07
CA ARG A 77 12.33 -0.91 9.01
C ARG A 77 11.66 -1.07 7.65
N ARG A 78 11.38 0.05 7.01
CA ARG A 78 10.78 0.09 5.67
C ARG A 78 11.87 0.03 4.59
N THR A 79 11.71 -0.88 3.65
CA THR A 79 12.62 -1.05 2.50
C THR A 79 11.80 -1.21 1.23
N ASP A 80 12.12 -0.43 0.19
CA ASP A 80 11.52 -0.64 -1.13
C ASP A 80 12.04 -1.95 -1.74
N LEU A 81 11.17 -2.63 -2.48
CA LEU A 81 11.51 -3.91 -3.09
C LEU A 81 11.80 -3.74 -4.59
N PRO A 82 12.79 -4.48 -5.10
CA PRO A 82 13.09 -4.44 -6.53
C PRO A 82 11.93 -4.98 -7.37
N LEU A 83 11.72 -4.38 -8.53
CA LEU A 83 10.69 -4.81 -9.46
C LEU A 83 11.14 -6.02 -10.27
N LYS A 84 10.23 -6.95 -10.49
CA LYS A 84 10.49 -8.11 -11.34
C LYS A 84 10.78 -7.64 -12.78
N GLY A 85 11.97 -8.01 -13.27
CA GLY A 85 12.42 -7.64 -14.62
C GLY A 85 13.03 -6.23 -14.77
N ALA A 86 13.00 -5.40 -13.72
CA ALA A 86 13.52 -4.03 -13.80
C ALA A 86 14.49 -3.66 -12.68
N GLY A 87 14.54 -4.41 -11.59
CA GLY A 87 15.42 -4.15 -10.46
C GLY A 87 14.90 -3.07 -9.52
N ARG A 88 15.79 -2.51 -8.71
CA ARG A 88 15.45 -1.51 -7.70
C ARG A 88 15.35 -0.12 -8.33
N THR A 89 14.14 0.29 -8.65
CA THR A 89 13.83 1.56 -9.30
C THR A 89 13.03 2.52 -8.41
N TYR A 90 12.83 2.17 -7.14
CA TYR A 90 11.90 2.87 -6.24
C TYR A 90 10.49 2.95 -6.85
N GLY A 91 9.94 1.79 -7.22
CA GLY A 91 8.63 1.68 -7.85
C GLY A 91 8.57 2.24 -9.26
N VAL A 92 7.42 2.77 -9.62
CA VAL A 92 7.14 3.31 -10.95
C VAL A 92 6.55 4.71 -10.83
N LYS A 93 7.01 5.63 -11.65
CA LYS A 93 6.38 6.95 -11.79
C LYS A 93 5.04 6.79 -12.49
N THR A 94 4.02 7.38 -11.91
CA THR A 94 2.67 7.40 -12.46
C THR A 94 1.94 8.63 -11.95
N LYS A 95 0.97 9.11 -12.72
CA LYS A 95 0.20 10.30 -12.36
C LYS A 95 -0.79 9.97 -11.26
N VAL A 96 -0.46 10.33 -10.02
CA VAL A 96 -1.36 10.25 -8.87
C VAL A 96 -1.92 11.64 -8.62
N LEU A 97 -3.25 11.79 -8.76
CA LEU A 97 -3.89 13.11 -8.75
C LEU A 97 -4.23 13.55 -7.32
N PHE A 98 -3.78 14.74 -6.96
CA PHE A 98 -4.18 15.42 -5.73
C PHE A 98 -5.64 15.86 -5.82
N GLY A 99 -6.39 15.68 -4.72
CA GLY A 99 -7.78 16.12 -4.64
C GLY A 99 -8.77 15.36 -5.51
N GLN A 100 -8.37 14.21 -6.05
CA GLN A 100 -9.22 13.38 -6.90
C GLN A 100 -9.19 11.92 -6.45
N TRP A 101 -10.28 11.20 -6.70
CA TRP A 101 -10.35 9.78 -6.42
C TRP A 101 -9.49 9.00 -7.40
N GLY A 102 -8.63 8.14 -6.88
CA GLY A 102 -7.91 7.12 -7.63
C GLY A 102 -8.19 5.75 -7.07
N THR A 103 -7.77 4.70 -7.78
CA THR A 103 -7.92 3.32 -7.33
C THR A 103 -6.55 2.65 -7.26
N LEU A 104 -6.25 2.05 -6.12
CA LEU A 104 -5.05 1.22 -5.93
C LEU A 104 -5.51 -0.23 -5.75
N ARG A 105 -4.81 -1.16 -6.38
CA ARG A 105 -5.09 -2.59 -6.27
C ARG A 105 -3.81 -3.38 -6.17
N ILE A 106 -3.82 -4.39 -5.32
CA ILE A 106 -2.76 -5.40 -5.26
C ILE A 106 -3.37 -6.79 -5.39
N THR A 107 -2.64 -7.68 -6.03
CA THR A 107 -2.88 -9.12 -5.93
C THR A 107 -1.62 -9.78 -5.39
N ALA A 108 -1.79 -10.67 -4.43
CA ALA A 108 -0.72 -11.46 -3.85
C ALA A 108 -1.01 -12.93 -4.09
N LYS A 109 -0.13 -13.61 -4.82
CA LYS A 109 -0.21 -15.05 -5.09
C LYS A 109 1.15 -15.68 -4.83
N GLY A 110 1.24 -16.49 -3.79
CA GLY A 110 2.54 -17.02 -3.37
C GLY A 110 3.50 -15.90 -3.04
N ASN A 111 4.64 -15.88 -3.68
CA ASN A 111 5.69 -14.88 -3.49
C ASN A 111 5.62 -13.73 -4.50
N VAL A 112 4.60 -13.70 -5.37
CA VAL A 112 4.48 -12.69 -6.43
C VAL A 112 3.35 -11.73 -6.12
N PHE A 113 3.66 -10.44 -6.16
CA PHE A 113 2.73 -9.35 -5.90
C PHE A 113 2.61 -8.46 -7.12
N GLU A 114 1.38 -8.22 -7.57
CA GLU A 114 1.08 -7.35 -8.70
C GLU A 114 0.40 -6.09 -8.20
N VAL A 115 0.85 -4.93 -8.66
CA VAL A 115 0.32 -3.62 -8.27
C VAL A 115 -0.26 -2.91 -9.48
N SER A 116 -1.50 -2.41 -9.33
CA SER A 116 -2.20 -1.65 -10.35
C SER A 116 -2.70 -0.32 -9.79
N HIS A 117 -2.76 0.70 -10.66
CA HIS A 117 -3.30 2.01 -10.33
C HIS A 117 -4.24 2.45 -11.46
N ASP A 118 -5.46 2.88 -11.09
CA ASP A 118 -6.52 3.28 -12.01
C ASP A 118 -6.75 2.26 -13.14
N GLY A 119 -6.75 0.97 -12.77
CA GLY A 119 -6.99 -0.13 -13.70
C GLY A 119 -5.80 -0.55 -14.55
N LYS A 120 -4.66 0.13 -14.43
CA LYS A 120 -3.44 -0.20 -15.16
C LYS A 120 -2.45 -0.94 -14.28
N LYS A 121 -2.03 -2.12 -14.71
CA LYS A 121 -0.91 -2.83 -14.07
C LYS A 121 0.38 -2.04 -14.21
N LEU A 122 1.06 -1.77 -13.11
CA LEU A 122 2.30 -1.01 -13.08
C LEU A 122 3.53 -1.90 -13.01
N PHE A 123 3.52 -2.90 -12.12
CA PHE A 123 4.69 -3.77 -11.92
C PHE A 123 4.33 -5.01 -11.11
N GLU A 124 5.28 -5.93 -11.06
CA GLU A 124 5.29 -7.09 -10.16
C GLU A 124 6.54 -7.06 -9.28
N VAL A 125 6.39 -7.60 -8.07
CA VAL A 125 7.49 -7.82 -7.12
C VAL A 125 7.45 -9.27 -6.66
N GLU A 126 8.61 -9.88 -6.45
CA GLU A 126 8.75 -11.20 -5.87
C GLU A 126 9.54 -11.09 -4.56
N ASP A 127 8.97 -11.57 -3.45
CA ASP A 127 9.61 -11.51 -2.14
C ASP A 127 9.11 -12.63 -1.24
N THR A 128 9.96 -13.09 -0.32
CA THR A 128 9.68 -14.24 0.55
C THR A 128 9.71 -13.92 2.04
N ALA A 129 9.80 -12.64 2.43
CA ALA A 129 9.96 -12.25 3.82
C ALA A 129 8.76 -12.68 4.70
N PHE A 130 7.54 -12.60 4.17
CA PHE A 130 6.32 -12.98 4.90
C PHE A 130 5.53 -14.01 4.11
N PRO A 131 5.86 -15.31 4.24
CA PRO A 131 5.23 -16.37 3.43
C PRO A 131 3.88 -16.84 3.96
N GLY A 132 3.49 -16.45 5.17
CA GLY A 132 2.24 -16.89 5.81
C GLY A 132 1.06 -15.97 5.58
N ALA A 133 -0.11 -16.39 6.06
CA ALA A 133 -1.30 -15.56 6.08
C ALA A 133 -1.13 -14.36 7.01
N GLY A 134 -1.81 -13.27 6.69
CA GLY A 134 -1.87 -12.07 7.51
C GLY A 134 -3.08 -11.22 7.18
N LYS A 135 -3.25 -10.12 7.89
CA LYS A 135 -4.38 -9.22 7.75
C LYS A 135 -4.16 -8.24 6.61
N VAL A 136 -5.24 -7.59 6.18
CA VAL A 136 -5.22 -6.48 5.21
C VAL A 136 -5.56 -5.18 5.90
N GLY A 137 -5.11 -4.07 5.35
CA GLY A 137 -5.38 -2.75 5.91
C GLY A 137 -5.02 -1.61 4.97
N LEU A 138 -5.17 -0.40 5.51
CA LEU A 138 -4.87 0.86 4.84
C LEU A 138 -3.72 1.57 5.55
N TRP A 139 -2.99 2.38 4.80
CA TRP A 139 -1.74 2.98 5.25
C TRP A 139 -1.60 4.41 4.73
N THR A 140 -1.08 5.29 5.57
CA THR A 140 -0.62 6.61 5.16
C THR A 140 0.76 6.89 5.75
N LYS A 141 1.33 8.05 5.44
CA LYS A 141 2.63 8.43 5.97
C LYS A 141 2.63 9.89 6.38
N ALA A 142 3.28 10.18 7.52
CA ALA A 142 3.52 11.52 8.03
C ALA A 142 2.24 12.37 8.07
N ASP A 143 2.27 13.54 7.45
CA ASP A 143 1.18 14.52 7.44
C ASP A 143 0.12 14.29 6.34
N SER A 144 0.09 13.11 5.74
CA SER A 144 -0.92 12.78 4.72
C SER A 144 -2.33 12.82 5.30
N TYR A 145 -3.18 13.69 4.77
CA TYR A 145 -4.62 13.64 4.99
C TYR A 145 -5.25 12.96 3.78
N THR A 146 -5.76 11.75 3.96
CA THR A 146 -6.25 10.92 2.86
C THR A 146 -7.62 10.36 3.18
N LEU A 147 -8.54 10.41 2.21
CA LEU A 147 -9.81 9.71 2.26
C LEU A 147 -9.70 8.37 1.56
N PHE A 148 -10.35 7.35 2.11
CA PHE A 148 -10.48 6.03 1.52
C PHE A 148 -11.94 5.64 1.41
N ASP A 149 -12.28 4.90 0.35
CA ASP A 149 -13.62 4.35 0.14
C ASP A 149 -13.55 3.05 -0.66
N ASP A 150 -14.64 2.29 -0.63
CA ASP A 150 -14.80 1.06 -1.41
C ASP A 150 -13.62 0.09 -1.26
N LEU A 151 -13.18 -0.15 -0.01
CA LEU A 151 -12.21 -1.20 0.26
C LEU A 151 -12.86 -2.56 0.00
N THR A 152 -12.27 -3.31 -0.92
CA THR A 152 -12.66 -4.70 -1.20
C THR A 152 -11.46 -5.61 -1.03
N PHE A 153 -11.68 -6.80 -0.51
CA PHE A 153 -10.65 -7.82 -0.41
C PHE A 153 -11.27 -9.20 -0.58
N THR A 154 -10.58 -10.04 -1.33
CA THR A 154 -11.03 -11.39 -1.66
C THR A 154 -9.86 -12.34 -1.43
N LYS A 155 -10.11 -13.42 -0.69
CA LYS A 155 -9.15 -14.51 -0.55
C LYS A 155 -9.04 -15.27 -1.86
N LEU A 156 -7.83 -15.43 -2.36
CA LEU A 156 -7.54 -16.19 -3.58
C LEU A 156 -7.13 -17.62 -3.24
N GLY A 157 -7.47 -18.53 -4.14
CA GLY A 157 -7.17 -19.96 -3.96
C GLY A 157 -8.01 -20.61 -2.86
N ASN A 158 -7.51 -21.70 -2.34
CA ASN A 158 -8.18 -22.52 -1.33
C ASN A 158 -7.72 -22.21 0.09
#